data_e8e4eceb6098caac11bf9707fa2bba01
#
_entry.id   e8e4eceb6098caac11bf9707fa2bba01
#
_cell.length_a   1.000
_cell.length_b   1.000
_cell.length_c   1.000
_cell.angle_alpha   90.00
_cell.angle_beta   90.00
_cell.angle_gamma   90.00
#
_symmetry.space_group_name_H-M   'P 1'
#
loop_
_entity.id
_entity.type
_entity.pdbx_description
1 polymer ?
#
loop_
_entity_poly.entity_id
_entity_poly.type
_entity_poly.pdbx_seq_one_letter_code
_entity_poly.pdbx_strand_id
1 'polypeptide(L)'
;MEMTRREGLAAVLALATTACSGNYSSPVNSVGTASAIDSLHKLAKAKGMRFGSAVGAGHSGSGSFRNTGYASLLKRDCGILVAENEMKWQSLRPDPLSFNFAPFDEILAFAEKNNMAMRGHTLMWHRPQWQPSWLEAYDFGTNPATEAARLLTTHITTVTDRYRGRILSYDVVNETVMEDSTLAQTAISRAIGGTEALVDLAFQTARAQLPDAQLVYNDYMSWEPGNEKHRAGVLKLLEGFRARDVPVDALGIQSHIRIDTYDPSTGTGPRQEREWRKFLDEVVAMNYDILITEFDVNDQALPGDISARDRSVADYAKAYFEVMLDYPQLKDVLAWGMCDSYSWLQEFKPLRTDGLAKRGCAYDAKFEPKPLHSKLAAALRAASAR
;
A
#
# COMPACT_ATOMS: atom_id res chain seq x y z
N MET A 1 12.28 51.69 48.65
CA MET A 1 11.49 51.85 49.91
C MET A 1 11.15 50.46 50.31
N GLU A 2 12.05 49.81 50.99
CA GLU A 2 12.06 49.43 52.43
C GLU A 2 10.97 48.42 52.70
N MET A 3 11.41 47.11 52.90
CA MET A 3 11.70 46.42 54.15
C MET A 3 10.48 46.36 55.09
N THR A 4 10.14 45.21 55.67
CA THR A 4 10.87 44.42 56.71
C THR A 4 10.21 43.06 57.00
N ARG A 5 11.09 42.17 57.42
CA ARG A 5 10.93 40.87 58.09
C ARG A 5 10.01 40.90 59.34
N ARG A 6 9.45 39.72 59.74
CA ARG A 6 9.70 39.12 61.05
C ARG A 6 9.13 37.70 61.18
N GLU A 7 9.91 36.89 61.64
CA GLU A 7 10.01 35.60 62.27
C GLU A 7 9.10 35.44 63.51
N GLY A 8 8.83 34.16 63.87
CA GLY A 8 8.29 33.76 65.18
C GLY A 8 7.89 32.30 65.19
N LEU A 9 8.69 31.47 65.56
CA LEU A 9 9.02 30.47 66.58
C LEU A 9 7.81 29.64 67.16
N ALA A 10 7.95 28.35 66.93
CA ALA A 10 7.73 27.11 67.72
C ALA A 10 6.75 27.07 68.94
N ALA A 11 6.00 25.98 68.98
CA ALA A 11 5.80 25.21 70.19
C ALA A 11 5.41 23.75 69.86
N VAL A 12 6.18 22.83 70.38
CA VAL A 12 6.00 21.35 70.43
C VAL A 12 4.95 21.02 71.46
N LEU A 13 3.98 20.17 71.16
CA LEU A 13 3.28 19.37 72.15
C LEU A 13 3.07 17.95 71.66
N ALA A 14 3.75 17.01 72.25
CA ALA A 14 3.57 15.56 72.09
C ALA A 14 2.40 15.11 72.95
N LEU A 15 1.48 14.34 72.34
CA LEU A 15 0.57 13.47 73.05
C LEU A 15 0.50 12.13 72.31
N ALA A 16 0.98 11.14 73.00
CA ALA A 16 0.84 9.74 72.60
C ALA A 16 -0.57 9.23 72.90
N THR A 17 -1.19 8.54 71.94
CA THR A 17 -2.25 7.58 72.21
C THR A 17 -2.16 6.40 71.27
N THR A 18 -2.33 5.29 71.83
CA THR A 18 -2.17 3.88 71.51
C THR A 18 -2.83 3.41 70.20
N ALA A 19 -2.19 2.44 69.62
CA ALA A 19 -2.51 1.64 68.46
C ALA A 19 -3.92 1.01 68.43
N CYS A 20 -4.51 1.00 67.25
CA CYS A 20 -5.31 -0.11 66.73
C CYS A 20 -4.91 -0.35 65.25
N SER A 21 -4.23 -1.47 65.03
CA SER A 21 -3.86 -1.97 63.69
C SER A 21 -5.12 -2.46 62.96
N GLY A 22 -5.59 -1.67 62.04
CA GLY A 22 -6.53 -2.10 61.01
C GLY A 22 -5.79 -2.12 59.68
N ASN A 23 -5.49 -3.29 59.12
CA ASN A 23 -5.00 -3.45 57.76
C ASN A 23 -6.09 -3.07 56.78
N TYR A 24 -6.10 -1.84 56.32
CA TYR A 24 -6.77 -1.46 55.10
C TYR A 24 -5.76 -1.53 53.96
N SER A 25 -5.76 -2.67 53.24
CA SER A 25 -5.16 -2.76 51.91
C SER A 25 -5.97 -1.89 50.94
N SER A 26 -5.47 -0.69 50.65
CA SER A 26 -5.96 0.08 49.51
C SER A 26 -5.71 -0.75 48.24
N PRO A 27 -6.71 -0.90 47.35
CA PRO A 27 -6.41 -1.49 46.06
C PRO A 27 -5.46 -0.54 45.32
N VAL A 28 -4.24 -1.04 45.08
CA VAL A 28 -3.31 -0.44 44.13
C VAL A 28 -4.03 -0.54 42.79
N ASN A 29 -4.62 0.58 42.32
CA ASN A 29 -5.00 0.72 40.92
C ASN A 29 -3.74 0.47 40.12
N SER A 30 -3.59 -0.73 39.58
CA SER A 30 -2.64 -0.98 38.50
C SER A 30 -3.07 -0.07 37.36
N VAL A 31 -2.36 1.05 37.19
CA VAL A 31 -2.35 1.78 35.95
C VAL A 31 -1.92 0.75 34.93
N GLY A 32 -2.90 0.25 34.15
CA GLY A 32 -2.63 -0.67 33.08
C GLY A 32 -1.59 -0.01 32.19
N THR A 33 -0.40 -0.61 32.12
CA THR A 33 0.61 -0.22 31.13
C THR A 33 -0.10 -0.25 29.79
N ALA A 34 -0.19 0.91 29.11
CA ALA A 34 -0.72 0.99 27.77
C ALA A 34 -0.03 -0.11 26.97
N SER A 35 -0.80 -1.09 26.48
CA SER A 35 -0.26 -2.19 25.71
C SER A 35 0.52 -1.59 24.55
N ALA A 36 1.80 -1.95 24.43
CA ALA A 36 2.62 -1.46 23.32
C ALA A 36 1.93 -1.80 21.99
N ILE A 37 1.81 -0.83 21.10
CA ILE A 37 1.22 -1.03 19.79
C ILE A 37 2.05 -2.07 19.04
N ASP A 38 1.40 -3.14 18.55
CA ASP A 38 2.08 -4.19 17.79
C ASP A 38 2.65 -3.63 16.47
N SER A 39 3.85 -4.05 16.13
CA SER A 39 4.40 -3.78 14.81
C SER A 39 3.81 -4.75 13.78
N LEU A 40 3.10 -4.23 12.77
CA LEU A 40 2.52 -5.03 11.70
C LEU A 40 3.61 -5.83 10.94
N HIS A 41 4.77 -5.20 10.67
CA HIS A 41 5.87 -5.91 10.02
C HIS A 41 6.47 -7.03 10.88
N LYS A 42 6.64 -6.82 12.20
CA LYS A 42 7.15 -7.88 13.08
C LYS A 42 6.22 -9.09 13.09
N LEU A 43 4.89 -8.85 13.07
CA LEU A 43 3.89 -9.91 13.00
C LEU A 43 3.93 -10.63 11.64
N ALA A 44 4.00 -9.89 10.54
CA ALA A 44 4.13 -10.45 9.19
C ALA A 44 5.44 -11.27 9.05
N LYS A 45 6.56 -10.71 9.52
CA LYS A 45 7.88 -11.37 9.47
C LYS A 45 7.91 -12.70 10.23
N ALA A 46 7.23 -12.77 11.37
CA ALA A 46 7.10 -14.03 12.12
C ALA A 46 6.36 -15.13 11.35
N LYS A 47 5.68 -14.77 10.25
CA LYS A 47 4.96 -15.68 9.36
C LYS A 47 5.64 -15.85 8.00
N GLY A 48 6.86 -15.33 7.80
CA GLY A 48 7.58 -15.38 6.52
C GLY A 48 7.09 -14.35 5.50
N MET A 49 6.32 -13.34 5.92
CA MET A 49 5.80 -12.25 5.08
C MET A 49 6.46 -10.92 5.39
N ARG A 50 6.21 -9.91 4.55
CA ARG A 50 6.55 -8.51 4.82
C ARG A 50 5.30 -7.66 4.88
N PHE A 51 5.29 -6.70 5.80
CA PHE A 51 4.31 -5.62 5.81
C PHE A 51 5.00 -4.29 5.50
N GLY A 52 4.34 -3.43 4.74
CA GLY A 52 4.89 -2.15 4.34
C GLY A 52 3.85 -1.13 3.92
N SER A 53 4.33 -0.04 3.32
CA SER A 53 3.46 1.04 2.88
C SER A 53 4.05 1.83 1.72
N ALA A 54 3.15 2.50 0.98
CA ALA A 54 3.53 3.59 0.11
C ALA A 54 4.04 4.79 0.93
N VAL A 55 4.98 5.53 0.34
CA VAL A 55 5.61 6.73 0.92
C VAL A 55 6.01 7.71 -0.18
N GLY A 56 5.89 9.02 0.09
CA GLY A 56 6.35 10.08 -0.81
C GLY A 56 7.57 10.82 -0.31
N ALA A 57 8.23 11.54 -1.21
CA ALA A 57 9.32 12.47 -0.88
C ALA A 57 8.83 13.85 -0.40
N GLY A 58 7.52 14.05 -0.25
CA GLY A 58 6.93 15.30 0.25
C GLY A 58 6.58 16.33 -0.82
N HIS A 59 6.60 15.94 -2.09
CA HIS A 59 6.27 16.84 -3.21
C HIS A 59 4.86 16.66 -3.77
N SER A 60 4.12 15.63 -3.34
CA SER A 60 2.86 15.19 -3.95
C SER A 60 1.68 15.07 -2.98
N GLY A 61 1.76 15.63 -1.78
CA GLY A 61 0.70 15.45 -0.76
C GLY A 61 0.67 14.07 -0.12
N SER A 62 1.46 13.11 -0.61
CA SER A 62 1.60 11.76 -0.03
C SER A 62 2.21 11.80 1.37
N GLY A 63 1.99 10.76 2.16
CA GLY A 63 2.67 10.59 3.45
C GLY A 63 4.18 10.52 3.29
N SER A 64 4.88 11.49 3.83
CA SER A 64 6.32 11.65 3.62
C SER A 64 7.14 11.26 4.84
N PHE A 65 8.26 10.57 4.62
CA PHE A 65 9.28 10.33 5.65
C PHE A 65 9.89 11.62 6.22
N ARG A 66 9.71 12.76 5.59
CA ARG A 66 10.14 14.08 6.11
C ARG A 66 9.24 14.58 7.24
N ASN A 67 7.99 14.10 7.31
CA ASN A 67 7.14 14.29 8.48
C ASN A 67 7.56 13.31 9.58
N THR A 68 7.99 13.80 10.74
CA THR A 68 8.52 12.96 11.82
C THR A 68 7.51 11.99 12.40
N GLY A 69 6.22 12.38 12.48
CA GLY A 69 5.12 11.52 12.92
C GLY A 69 4.91 10.37 11.93
N TYR A 70 4.80 10.69 10.64
CA TYR A 70 4.64 9.68 9.59
C TYR A 70 5.85 8.74 9.51
N ALA A 71 7.08 9.28 9.56
CA ALA A 71 8.30 8.48 9.60
C ALA A 71 8.35 7.51 10.80
N SER A 72 7.76 7.90 11.92
CA SER A 72 7.66 7.01 13.11
C SER A 72 6.72 5.84 12.86
N LEU A 73 5.59 6.05 12.13
CA LEU A 73 4.71 4.96 11.70
C LEU A 73 5.45 3.98 10.78
N LEU A 74 6.14 4.49 9.75
CA LEU A 74 6.92 3.66 8.83
C LEU A 74 7.96 2.80 9.56
N LYS A 75 8.74 3.41 10.45
CA LYS A 75 9.79 2.72 11.22
C LYS A 75 9.24 1.65 12.16
N ARG A 76 8.04 1.84 12.70
CA ARG A 76 7.41 0.88 13.59
C ARG A 76 6.80 -0.29 12.84
N ASP A 77 6.09 -0.01 11.74
CA ASP A 77 5.19 -0.97 11.12
C ASP A 77 5.68 -1.51 9.77
N CYS A 78 6.68 -0.90 9.13
CA CYS A 78 7.08 -1.29 7.79
C CYS A 78 8.46 -1.97 7.77
N GLY A 79 8.58 -3.02 6.97
CA GLY A 79 9.85 -3.65 6.61
C GLY A 79 10.11 -3.63 5.10
N ILE A 80 9.15 -3.06 4.34
CA ILE A 80 9.25 -2.83 2.92
C ILE A 80 8.49 -1.55 2.57
N LEU A 81 9.00 -0.76 1.63
CA LEU A 81 8.37 0.46 1.15
C LEU A 81 8.16 0.42 -0.37
N VAL A 82 7.27 1.26 -0.84
CA VAL A 82 7.06 1.56 -2.27
C VAL A 82 6.89 3.07 -2.42
N ALA A 83 7.48 3.67 -3.46
CA ALA A 83 7.25 5.08 -3.74
C ALA A 83 5.85 5.29 -4.32
N GLU A 84 5.09 6.24 -3.77
CA GLU A 84 3.74 6.51 -4.24
C GLU A 84 3.71 7.11 -5.65
N ASN A 85 4.67 7.99 -5.97
CA ASN A 85 4.70 8.69 -7.26
C ASN A 85 6.09 8.80 -7.89
N GLU A 86 7.16 8.80 -7.10
CA GLU A 86 8.48 9.24 -7.51
C GLU A 86 9.20 8.26 -8.45
N MET A 87 8.69 7.02 -8.56
CA MET A 87 9.24 6.03 -9.50
C MET A 87 8.36 5.81 -10.74
N LYS A 88 7.22 6.48 -10.85
CA LYS A 88 6.37 6.41 -12.05
C LYS A 88 7.09 7.02 -13.25
N TRP A 89 6.84 6.50 -14.45
CA TRP A 89 7.55 6.92 -15.67
C TRP A 89 7.51 8.44 -15.87
N GLN A 90 6.34 9.07 -15.71
CA GLN A 90 6.20 10.52 -15.84
C GLN A 90 7.02 11.33 -14.84
N SER A 91 7.32 10.78 -13.66
CA SER A 91 8.16 11.41 -12.65
C SER A 91 9.65 11.19 -12.93
N LEU A 92 10.03 9.94 -13.30
CA LEU A 92 11.42 9.60 -13.59
C LEU A 92 11.93 10.16 -14.91
N ARG A 93 11.05 10.23 -15.95
CA ARG A 93 11.44 10.66 -17.29
C ARG A 93 10.45 11.72 -17.82
N PRO A 94 10.57 12.97 -17.33
CA PRO A 94 9.65 14.05 -17.63
C PRO A 94 9.69 14.51 -19.09
N ASP A 95 10.75 14.20 -19.81
CA ASP A 95 10.93 14.43 -21.24
C ASP A 95 11.68 13.26 -21.92
N PRO A 96 11.74 13.20 -23.29
CA PRO A 96 12.35 12.07 -23.98
C PRO A 96 13.84 11.85 -23.71
N LEU A 97 14.57 12.87 -23.25
CA LEU A 97 16.03 12.88 -23.18
C LEU A 97 16.58 12.83 -21.77
N SER A 98 15.82 13.24 -20.76
CA SER A 98 16.30 13.36 -19.38
C SER A 98 15.59 12.44 -18.40
N PHE A 99 16.31 12.14 -17.30
CA PHE A 99 15.78 11.41 -16.14
C PHE A 99 15.96 12.22 -14.87
N ASN A 100 14.99 12.17 -13.99
CA ASN A 100 15.01 12.78 -12.66
C ASN A 100 14.87 11.69 -11.58
N PHE A 101 15.97 11.23 -11.05
CA PHE A 101 16.00 10.19 -10.03
C PHE A 101 16.01 10.72 -8.59
N ALA A 102 16.31 12.02 -8.40
CA ALA A 102 16.58 12.58 -7.08
C ALA A 102 15.47 12.34 -6.04
N PRO A 103 14.17 12.52 -6.35
CA PRO A 103 13.13 12.27 -5.35
C PRO A 103 13.01 10.80 -4.93
N PHE A 104 13.19 9.87 -5.86
CA PHE A 104 13.16 8.44 -5.54
C PHE A 104 14.44 7.99 -4.81
N ASP A 105 15.61 8.54 -5.16
CA ASP A 105 16.87 8.27 -4.45
C ASP A 105 16.77 8.61 -2.96
N GLU A 106 16.05 9.68 -2.59
CA GLU A 106 15.84 10.05 -1.19
C GLU A 106 14.95 9.02 -0.45
N ILE A 107 13.90 8.53 -1.09
CA ILE A 107 13.03 7.48 -0.52
C ILE A 107 13.84 6.19 -0.31
N LEU A 108 14.60 5.79 -1.32
CA LEU A 108 15.44 4.59 -1.26
C LEU A 108 16.50 4.70 -0.15
N ALA A 109 17.16 5.87 -0.04
CA ALA A 109 18.12 6.12 1.04
C ALA A 109 17.47 6.05 2.43
N PHE A 110 16.24 6.54 2.58
CA PHE A 110 15.48 6.39 3.83
C PHE A 110 15.17 4.92 4.13
N ALA A 111 14.75 4.14 3.14
CA ALA A 111 14.47 2.71 3.29
C ALA A 111 15.73 1.94 3.73
N GLU A 112 16.84 2.11 3.03
CA GLU A 112 18.13 1.48 3.31
C GLU A 112 18.64 1.84 4.71
N LYS A 113 18.59 3.12 5.08
CA LYS A 113 19.00 3.61 6.42
C LYS A 113 18.21 2.94 7.55
N ASN A 114 16.97 2.54 7.29
CA ASN A 114 16.09 1.92 8.28
C ASN A 114 15.96 0.39 8.10
N ASN A 115 16.82 -0.23 7.29
CA ASN A 115 16.80 -1.67 6.98
C ASN A 115 15.45 -2.16 6.43
N MET A 116 14.81 -1.36 5.61
CA MET A 116 13.58 -1.69 4.90
C MET A 116 13.91 -2.07 3.46
N ALA A 117 13.26 -3.12 2.95
CA ALA A 117 13.30 -3.44 1.52
C ALA A 117 12.54 -2.38 0.70
N MET A 118 12.73 -2.41 -0.63
CA MET A 118 12.05 -1.49 -1.54
C MET A 118 11.40 -2.26 -2.68
N ARG A 119 10.18 -1.86 -3.08
CA ARG A 119 9.53 -2.23 -4.32
C ARG A 119 9.59 -1.08 -5.33
N GLY A 120 9.76 -1.41 -6.59
CA GLY A 120 9.72 -0.46 -7.70
C GLY A 120 8.30 -0.36 -8.27
N HIS A 121 7.68 0.78 -8.14
CA HIS A 121 6.34 1.07 -8.67
C HIS A 121 6.36 2.37 -9.46
N THR A 122 6.19 2.32 -10.74
CA THR A 122 6.09 1.21 -11.68
C THR A 122 6.96 1.51 -12.91
N LEU A 123 7.49 0.50 -13.58
CA LEU A 123 8.28 0.73 -14.81
C LEU A 123 7.39 1.22 -15.94
N MET A 124 6.13 0.74 -16.02
CA MET A 124 5.16 1.23 -17.00
C MET A 124 3.74 1.20 -16.41
N TRP A 125 3.10 2.37 -16.26
CA TRP A 125 1.66 2.46 -16.01
C TRP A 125 0.92 2.53 -17.34
N HIS A 126 0.24 1.44 -17.72
CA HIS A 126 -0.30 1.29 -19.05
C HIS A 126 -1.71 1.91 -19.20
N ARG A 127 -1.81 3.21 -18.88
CA ARG A 127 -3.02 4.03 -19.04
C ARG A 127 -2.65 5.34 -19.72
N PRO A 128 -3.38 5.82 -20.77
CA PRO A 128 -3.02 7.05 -21.48
C PRO A 128 -2.85 8.27 -20.57
N GLN A 129 -3.76 8.42 -19.58
CA GLN A 129 -3.74 9.57 -18.66
C GLN A 129 -2.58 9.53 -17.64
N TRP A 130 -1.91 8.39 -17.47
CA TRP A 130 -0.82 8.20 -16.51
C TRP A 130 0.54 7.99 -17.17
N GLN A 131 0.60 7.99 -18.49
CA GLN A 131 1.86 8.04 -19.20
C GLN A 131 2.41 9.48 -19.23
N PRO A 132 3.73 9.66 -19.46
CA PRO A 132 4.27 10.98 -19.69
C PRO A 132 3.55 11.66 -20.85
N SER A 133 3.16 12.92 -20.71
CA SER A 133 2.42 13.67 -21.74
C SER A 133 3.16 13.73 -23.07
N TRP A 134 4.51 13.77 -23.02
CA TRP A 134 5.35 13.75 -24.21
C TRP A 134 5.25 12.42 -24.98
N LEU A 135 5.01 11.29 -24.28
CA LEU A 135 4.95 9.97 -24.90
C LEU A 135 3.65 9.77 -25.69
N GLU A 136 2.52 10.28 -25.20
CA GLU A 136 1.24 10.24 -25.93
C GLU A 136 1.25 11.15 -27.20
N ALA A 137 2.08 12.19 -27.21
CA ALA A 137 2.25 13.09 -28.35
C ALA A 137 3.50 12.79 -29.19
N TYR A 138 4.20 11.70 -28.90
CA TYR A 138 5.48 11.39 -29.53
C TYR A 138 5.32 10.98 -30.99
N ASP A 139 6.16 11.55 -31.87
CA ASP A 139 6.28 11.09 -33.26
C ASP A 139 7.21 9.88 -33.35
N PHE A 140 6.63 8.71 -33.55
CA PHE A 140 7.39 7.44 -33.68
C PHE A 140 8.05 7.28 -35.05
N GLY A 141 7.94 8.27 -35.96
CA GLY A 141 8.63 8.30 -37.25
C GLY A 141 8.19 7.21 -38.21
N THR A 142 9.09 6.89 -39.16
CA THR A 142 8.82 5.95 -40.26
C THR A 142 8.85 4.47 -39.86
N ASN A 143 9.46 4.14 -38.70
CA ASN A 143 9.56 2.78 -38.16
C ASN A 143 9.02 2.73 -36.74
N PRO A 144 7.67 2.93 -36.56
CA PRO A 144 7.10 3.17 -35.26
C PRO A 144 7.29 2.01 -34.28
N ALA A 145 7.26 0.77 -34.71
CA ALA A 145 7.48 -0.39 -33.85
C ALA A 145 8.90 -0.42 -33.26
N THR A 146 9.90 -0.14 -34.08
CA THR A 146 11.31 -0.09 -33.62
C THR A 146 11.52 1.06 -32.63
N GLU A 147 10.95 2.22 -32.90
CA GLU A 147 11.11 3.39 -32.04
C GLU A 147 10.37 3.23 -30.70
N ALA A 148 9.16 2.67 -30.71
CA ALA A 148 8.42 2.34 -29.52
C ALA A 148 9.18 1.32 -28.63
N ALA A 149 9.71 0.27 -29.26
CA ALA A 149 10.54 -0.71 -28.57
C ALA A 149 11.80 -0.05 -27.93
N ARG A 150 12.47 0.82 -28.68
CA ARG A 150 13.64 1.56 -28.19
C ARG A 150 13.31 2.45 -26.97
N LEU A 151 12.20 3.18 -27.03
CA LEU A 151 11.77 4.06 -25.93
C LEU A 151 11.48 3.28 -24.66
N LEU A 152 10.75 2.16 -24.79
CA LEU A 152 10.41 1.28 -23.66
C LEU A 152 11.65 0.62 -23.06
N THR A 153 12.46 -0.04 -23.90
CA THR A 153 13.66 -0.75 -23.45
C THR A 153 14.69 0.19 -22.84
N THR A 154 14.89 1.39 -23.42
CA THR A 154 15.75 2.43 -22.85
C THR A 154 15.27 2.85 -21.46
N HIS A 155 13.96 3.09 -21.29
CA HIS A 155 13.41 3.47 -19.99
C HIS A 155 13.65 2.37 -18.96
N ILE A 156 13.21 1.15 -19.24
CA ILE A 156 13.35 0.01 -18.33
C ILE A 156 14.82 -0.21 -17.96
N THR A 157 15.72 -0.30 -18.97
CA THR A 157 17.15 -0.55 -18.74
C THR A 157 17.78 0.55 -17.89
N THR A 158 17.50 1.82 -18.20
CA THR A 158 18.09 2.95 -17.44
C THR A 158 17.67 2.92 -15.97
N VAL A 159 16.39 2.65 -15.70
CA VAL A 159 15.86 2.61 -14.33
C VAL A 159 16.41 1.38 -13.57
N THR A 160 16.37 0.21 -14.19
CA THR A 160 16.78 -1.03 -13.54
C THR A 160 18.30 -1.11 -13.32
N ASP A 161 19.10 -0.57 -14.23
CA ASP A 161 20.56 -0.47 -14.06
C ASP A 161 20.94 0.40 -12.85
N ARG A 162 20.28 1.56 -12.71
CA ARG A 162 20.54 2.45 -11.58
C ARG A 162 20.29 1.80 -10.23
N TYR A 163 19.26 0.97 -10.12
CA TYR A 163 18.80 0.38 -8.87
C TYR A 163 19.07 -1.11 -8.73
N ARG A 164 19.93 -1.67 -9.59
CA ARG A 164 20.28 -3.10 -9.60
C ARG A 164 20.71 -3.57 -8.21
N GLY A 165 20.07 -4.64 -7.71
CA GLY A 165 20.36 -5.23 -6.40
C GLY A 165 19.85 -4.45 -5.19
N ARG A 166 19.21 -3.29 -5.40
CA ARG A 166 18.67 -2.44 -4.33
C ARG A 166 17.14 -2.52 -4.19
N ILE A 167 16.46 -2.96 -5.24
CA ILE A 167 15.00 -3.12 -5.28
C ILE A 167 14.69 -4.60 -5.45
N LEU A 168 13.83 -5.12 -4.57
CA LEU A 168 13.52 -6.53 -4.44
C LEU A 168 12.52 -7.03 -5.50
N SER A 169 11.56 -6.20 -5.84
CA SER A 169 10.41 -6.55 -6.66
C SER A 169 9.96 -5.32 -7.46
N TYR A 170 9.52 -5.52 -8.70
CA TYR A 170 9.06 -4.44 -9.58
C TYR A 170 7.67 -4.73 -10.10
N ASP A 171 6.76 -3.73 -9.99
CA ASP A 171 5.60 -3.66 -10.86
C ASP A 171 6.09 -3.26 -12.25
N VAL A 172 6.33 -4.26 -13.09
CA VAL A 172 6.85 -4.01 -14.44
C VAL A 172 5.81 -3.30 -15.28
N VAL A 173 4.57 -3.79 -15.19
CA VAL A 173 3.40 -3.21 -15.84
C VAL A 173 2.27 -3.06 -14.82
N ASN A 174 1.66 -1.89 -14.81
CA ASN A 174 0.52 -1.55 -13.98
C ASN A 174 -0.71 -1.26 -14.85
N GLU A 175 -1.87 -1.88 -14.51
CA GLU A 175 -3.21 -1.56 -15.03
C GLU A 175 -3.36 -1.65 -16.56
N THR A 176 -3.21 -2.83 -17.12
CA THR A 176 -3.43 -3.05 -18.56
C THR A 176 -4.88 -3.41 -18.88
N VAL A 177 -5.59 -4.06 -17.95
CA VAL A 177 -6.97 -4.51 -18.16
C VAL A 177 -7.96 -3.44 -17.76
N MET A 178 -8.99 -3.22 -18.59
CA MET A 178 -10.10 -2.31 -18.31
C MET A 178 -11.23 -3.06 -17.59
N GLU A 179 -12.15 -2.30 -16.96
CA GLU A 179 -13.29 -2.87 -16.22
C GLU A 179 -14.21 -3.74 -17.08
N ASP A 180 -14.22 -3.52 -18.40
CA ASP A 180 -14.99 -4.31 -19.37
C ASP A 180 -14.24 -5.53 -19.92
N SER A 181 -13.06 -5.84 -19.39
CA SER A 181 -12.12 -6.88 -19.81
C SER A 181 -11.31 -6.61 -21.06
N THR A 182 -11.45 -5.45 -21.69
CA THR A 182 -10.58 -5.07 -22.82
C THR A 182 -9.21 -4.62 -22.34
N LEU A 183 -8.21 -4.63 -23.25
CA LEU A 183 -6.87 -4.12 -22.94
C LEU A 183 -6.78 -2.64 -23.26
N ALA A 184 -6.23 -1.85 -22.37
CA ALA A 184 -5.95 -0.45 -22.58
C ALA A 184 -5.07 -0.23 -23.84
N GLN A 185 -5.25 0.90 -24.50
CA GLN A 185 -4.48 1.28 -25.68
C GLN A 185 -3.82 2.65 -25.42
N THR A 186 -2.52 2.72 -25.61
CA THR A 186 -1.70 3.93 -25.48
C THR A 186 -1.01 4.24 -26.81
N ALA A 187 -0.44 5.43 -26.97
CA ALA A 187 0.31 5.75 -28.18
C ALA A 187 1.43 4.75 -28.45
N ILE A 188 2.20 4.41 -27.42
CA ILE A 188 3.30 3.45 -27.54
C ILE A 188 2.82 2.03 -27.84
N SER A 189 1.69 1.58 -27.26
CA SER A 189 1.16 0.24 -27.56
C SER A 189 0.65 0.14 -29.00
N ARG A 190 0.03 1.20 -29.53
CA ARG A 190 -0.35 1.24 -30.95
C ARG A 190 0.87 1.23 -31.86
N ALA A 191 1.90 2.01 -31.52
CA ALA A 191 3.12 2.11 -32.30
C ALA A 191 3.88 0.78 -32.41
N ILE A 192 3.96 0.01 -31.31
CA ILE A 192 4.68 -1.27 -31.27
C ILE A 192 3.93 -2.44 -31.92
N GLY A 193 2.65 -2.26 -32.25
CA GLY A 193 1.83 -3.29 -32.89
C GLY A 193 0.80 -3.96 -31.98
N GLY A 194 0.58 -3.44 -30.77
CA GLY A 194 -0.46 -3.88 -29.85
C GLY A 194 -0.02 -3.95 -28.38
N THR A 195 -1.01 -4.03 -27.50
CA THR A 195 -0.79 -4.05 -26.08
C THR A 195 -0.02 -5.30 -25.62
N GLU A 196 -0.34 -6.47 -26.15
CA GLU A 196 0.38 -7.71 -25.78
C GLU A 196 1.87 -7.62 -26.14
N ALA A 197 2.20 -7.15 -27.35
CA ALA A 197 3.59 -6.95 -27.75
C ALA A 197 4.34 -5.98 -26.83
N LEU A 198 3.67 -4.92 -26.39
CA LEU A 198 4.24 -3.94 -25.46
C LEU A 198 4.56 -4.55 -24.10
N VAL A 199 3.58 -5.23 -23.49
CA VAL A 199 3.71 -5.77 -22.14
C VAL A 199 4.70 -6.95 -22.12
N ASP A 200 4.67 -7.81 -23.13
CA ASP A 200 5.64 -8.92 -23.29
C ASP A 200 7.08 -8.39 -23.36
N LEU A 201 7.32 -7.36 -24.20
CA LEU A 201 8.63 -6.73 -24.30
C LEU A 201 9.07 -6.07 -22.99
N ALA A 202 8.14 -5.47 -22.24
CA ALA A 202 8.45 -4.86 -20.94
C ALA A 202 8.99 -5.91 -19.95
N PHE A 203 8.28 -7.04 -19.80
CA PHE A 203 8.71 -8.12 -18.91
C PHE A 203 9.99 -8.82 -19.38
N GLN A 204 10.15 -9.10 -20.67
CA GLN A 204 11.37 -9.68 -21.24
C GLN A 204 12.57 -8.76 -20.99
N THR A 205 12.41 -7.45 -21.20
CA THR A 205 13.47 -6.47 -20.95
C THR A 205 13.80 -6.42 -19.46
N ALA A 206 12.79 -6.37 -18.58
CA ALA A 206 12.99 -6.34 -17.14
C ALA A 206 13.73 -7.60 -16.66
N ARG A 207 13.35 -8.79 -17.11
CA ARG A 207 14.02 -10.06 -16.73
C ARG A 207 15.45 -10.11 -17.20
N ALA A 208 15.75 -9.64 -18.40
CA ALA A 208 17.12 -9.58 -18.91
C ALA A 208 18.04 -8.69 -18.06
N GLN A 209 17.48 -7.63 -17.45
CA GLN A 209 18.21 -6.72 -16.58
C GLN A 209 18.24 -7.18 -15.11
N LEU A 210 17.22 -7.88 -14.66
CA LEU A 210 16.95 -8.21 -13.26
C LEU A 210 16.67 -9.73 -13.12
N PRO A 211 17.69 -10.59 -13.25
CA PRO A 211 17.49 -12.04 -13.22
C PRO A 211 16.88 -12.54 -11.91
N ASP A 212 17.19 -11.88 -10.79
CA ASP A 212 16.83 -12.32 -9.43
C ASP A 212 15.66 -11.53 -8.81
N ALA A 213 15.22 -10.41 -9.41
CA ALA A 213 14.11 -9.63 -8.87
C ALA A 213 12.77 -10.26 -9.22
N GLN A 214 11.79 -10.13 -8.33
CA GLN A 214 10.41 -10.52 -8.59
C GLN A 214 9.75 -9.54 -9.56
N LEU A 215 9.24 -10.03 -10.68
CA LEU A 215 8.55 -9.25 -11.71
C LEU A 215 7.03 -9.43 -11.59
N VAL A 216 6.33 -8.33 -11.37
CA VAL A 216 4.92 -8.31 -11.00
C VAL A 216 4.10 -7.61 -12.09
N TYR A 217 2.98 -8.22 -12.47
CA TYR A 217 1.87 -7.53 -13.12
C TYR A 217 0.93 -7.02 -12.02
N ASN A 218 0.69 -5.71 -11.93
CA ASN A 218 -0.11 -5.10 -10.87
C ASN A 218 -1.43 -4.54 -11.43
N ASP A 219 -2.57 -4.81 -10.77
CA ASP A 219 -3.86 -4.33 -11.25
C ASP A 219 -4.87 -4.17 -10.09
N TYR A 220 -6.00 -3.46 -10.35
CA TYR A 220 -6.99 -3.04 -9.34
C TYR A 220 -8.27 -3.88 -9.31
N MET A 221 -8.29 -5.09 -9.92
CA MET A 221 -9.43 -5.98 -9.76
C MET A 221 -9.72 -6.25 -8.29
N SER A 222 -10.97 -6.36 -7.94
CA SER A 222 -11.39 -6.46 -6.55
C SER A 222 -12.52 -7.47 -6.31
N TRP A 223 -12.88 -7.68 -5.06
CA TRP A 223 -13.86 -8.68 -4.62
C TRP A 223 -15.29 -8.15 -4.55
N GLU A 224 -15.52 -6.85 -4.74
CA GLU A 224 -16.85 -6.28 -4.78
C GLU A 224 -17.61 -6.68 -6.04
N PRO A 225 -18.95 -6.70 -5.98
CA PRO A 225 -19.79 -6.84 -7.17
C PRO A 225 -19.45 -5.80 -8.24
N GLY A 226 -19.54 -6.20 -9.51
CA GLY A 226 -19.20 -5.34 -10.66
C GLY A 226 -17.75 -5.49 -11.16
N ASN A 227 -16.91 -6.24 -10.44
CA ASN A 227 -15.52 -6.52 -10.85
C ASN A 227 -15.36 -7.84 -11.64
N GLU A 228 -16.44 -8.55 -11.96
CA GLU A 228 -16.39 -9.88 -12.57
C GLU A 228 -15.68 -9.87 -13.93
N LYS A 229 -16.00 -8.89 -14.78
CA LYS A 229 -15.35 -8.75 -16.09
C LYS A 229 -13.88 -8.40 -15.96
N HIS A 230 -13.54 -7.50 -15.04
CA HIS A 230 -12.16 -7.11 -14.80
C HIS A 230 -11.34 -8.34 -14.32
N ARG A 231 -11.83 -9.10 -13.34
CA ARG A 231 -11.19 -10.34 -12.90
C ARG A 231 -10.98 -11.33 -14.05
N ALA A 232 -12.01 -11.53 -14.89
CA ALA A 232 -11.91 -12.42 -16.05
C ALA A 232 -10.88 -11.93 -17.08
N GLY A 233 -10.81 -10.61 -17.31
CA GLY A 233 -9.81 -10.01 -18.19
C GLY A 233 -8.38 -10.18 -17.67
N VAL A 234 -8.16 -10.02 -16.37
CA VAL A 234 -6.86 -10.26 -15.73
C VAL A 234 -6.45 -11.72 -15.83
N LEU A 235 -7.34 -12.69 -15.56
CA LEU A 235 -7.03 -14.11 -15.73
C LEU A 235 -6.63 -14.43 -17.17
N LYS A 236 -7.36 -13.89 -18.15
CA LYS A 236 -7.02 -14.08 -19.57
C LYS A 236 -5.65 -13.51 -19.93
N LEU A 237 -5.27 -12.36 -19.37
CA LEU A 237 -3.95 -11.78 -19.58
C LEU A 237 -2.85 -12.66 -18.97
N LEU A 238 -3.06 -13.17 -17.75
CA LEU A 238 -2.14 -14.06 -17.05
C LEU A 238 -1.96 -15.40 -17.79
N GLU A 239 -3.04 -16.01 -18.29
CA GLU A 239 -2.99 -17.18 -19.18
C GLU A 239 -2.18 -16.91 -20.44
N GLY A 240 -2.39 -15.72 -21.05
CA GLY A 240 -1.62 -15.27 -22.21
C GLY A 240 -0.13 -15.14 -21.92
N PHE A 241 0.26 -14.64 -20.77
CA PHE A 241 1.66 -14.57 -20.35
C PHE A 241 2.29 -15.98 -20.27
N ARG A 242 1.59 -16.95 -19.66
CA ARG A 242 2.08 -18.34 -19.60
C ARG A 242 2.17 -18.98 -20.99
N ALA A 243 1.18 -18.74 -21.86
CA ALA A 243 1.16 -19.30 -23.21
C ALA A 243 2.28 -18.75 -24.11
N ARG A 244 2.79 -17.54 -23.82
CA ARG A 244 3.86 -16.87 -24.58
C ARG A 244 5.21 -16.88 -23.85
N ASP A 245 5.34 -17.64 -22.74
CA ASP A 245 6.55 -17.72 -21.91
C ASP A 245 7.04 -16.34 -21.42
N VAL A 246 6.11 -15.42 -21.12
CA VAL A 246 6.44 -14.11 -20.57
C VAL A 246 6.85 -14.25 -19.10
N PRO A 247 8.00 -13.70 -18.67
CA PRO A 247 8.59 -13.96 -17.36
C PRO A 247 7.92 -13.11 -16.24
N VAL A 248 6.64 -13.35 -15.99
CA VAL A 248 5.89 -12.77 -14.87
C VAL A 248 5.92 -13.74 -13.70
N ASP A 249 6.36 -13.27 -12.52
CA ASP A 249 6.46 -14.10 -11.32
C ASP A 249 5.19 -14.04 -10.47
N ALA A 250 4.54 -12.89 -10.41
CA ALA A 250 3.46 -12.65 -9.47
C ALA A 250 2.36 -11.73 -10.02
N LEU A 251 1.17 -11.88 -9.45
CA LEU A 251 0.08 -10.92 -9.56
C LEU A 251 0.12 -9.99 -8.34
N GLY A 252 0.30 -8.68 -8.59
CA GLY A 252 0.02 -7.62 -7.64
C GLY A 252 -1.48 -7.29 -7.64
N ILE A 253 -2.09 -7.40 -6.49
CA ILE A 253 -3.47 -7.00 -6.26
C ILE A 253 -3.43 -5.69 -5.49
N GLN A 254 -3.88 -4.58 -6.10
CA GLN A 254 -3.84 -3.27 -5.44
C GLN A 254 -4.60 -3.29 -4.12
N SER A 255 -5.73 -3.99 -4.08
CA SER A 255 -6.54 -4.12 -2.85
C SER A 255 -7.10 -2.78 -2.34
N HIS A 256 -7.41 -1.86 -3.24
CA HIS A 256 -8.24 -0.68 -2.95
C HIS A 256 -9.69 -1.13 -2.78
N ILE A 257 -9.99 -1.78 -1.64
CA ILE A 257 -11.33 -2.33 -1.39
C ILE A 257 -12.32 -1.22 -1.02
N ARG A 258 -13.62 -1.43 -1.36
CA ARG A 258 -14.59 -0.33 -1.30
C ARG A 258 -15.89 -0.75 -0.62
N ILE A 259 -16.45 0.18 0.14
CA ILE A 259 -17.82 0.11 0.67
C ILE A 259 -18.65 1.14 -0.09
N ASP A 260 -19.04 0.77 -1.31
CA ASP A 260 -19.85 1.64 -2.21
C ASP A 260 -21.33 1.65 -1.84
N THR A 261 -21.80 0.64 -1.11
CA THR A 261 -23.14 0.53 -0.57
C THR A 261 -23.05 0.03 0.86
N TYR A 262 -23.72 0.71 1.77
CA TYR A 262 -23.79 0.30 3.17
C TYR A 262 -24.98 -0.62 3.40
N ASP A 263 -24.74 -1.79 3.98
CA ASP A 263 -25.76 -2.72 4.46
C ASP A 263 -25.87 -2.65 5.99
N PRO A 264 -26.94 -2.07 6.54
CA PRO A 264 -27.13 -1.96 7.99
C PRO A 264 -27.18 -3.32 8.71
N SER A 265 -27.56 -4.39 8.03
CA SER A 265 -27.69 -5.72 8.65
C SER A 265 -26.33 -6.37 8.92
N THR A 266 -25.34 -6.08 8.07
CA THR A 266 -23.97 -6.58 8.22
C THR A 266 -23.02 -5.53 8.80
N GLY A 267 -23.42 -4.26 8.78
CA GLY A 267 -22.59 -3.12 9.17
C GLY A 267 -21.44 -2.80 8.19
N THR A 268 -21.42 -3.43 7.01
CA THR A 268 -20.35 -3.30 6.00
C THR A 268 -20.92 -3.18 4.58
N GLY A 269 -20.08 -3.33 3.55
CA GLY A 269 -20.47 -3.39 2.16
C GLY A 269 -20.61 -4.82 1.61
N PRO A 270 -21.22 -4.96 0.42
CA PRO A 270 -21.31 -6.25 -0.27
C PRO A 270 -19.93 -6.71 -0.75
N ARG A 271 -19.75 -8.03 -0.79
CA ARG A 271 -18.55 -8.69 -1.30
C ARG A 271 -18.90 -10.05 -1.91
N GLN A 272 -18.06 -10.51 -2.82
CA GLN A 272 -18.20 -11.79 -3.52
C GLN A 272 -17.06 -12.74 -3.11
N GLU A 273 -17.07 -13.18 -1.85
CA GLU A 273 -15.96 -13.98 -1.30
C GLU A 273 -15.71 -15.29 -2.08
N ARG A 274 -16.77 -16.01 -2.44
CA ARG A 274 -16.65 -17.27 -3.19
C ARG A 274 -16.02 -17.07 -4.57
N GLU A 275 -16.47 -16.06 -5.29
CA GLU A 275 -15.97 -15.70 -6.62
C GLU A 275 -14.54 -15.16 -6.55
N TRP A 276 -14.21 -14.47 -5.45
CA TRP A 276 -12.86 -13.99 -5.18
C TRP A 276 -11.89 -15.13 -4.90
N ARG A 277 -12.29 -16.10 -4.05
CA ARG A 277 -11.50 -17.31 -3.83
C ARG A 277 -11.27 -18.08 -5.13
N LYS A 278 -12.32 -18.25 -5.96
CA LYS A 278 -12.17 -18.89 -7.27
C LYS A 278 -11.15 -18.17 -8.16
N PHE A 279 -11.19 -16.84 -8.20
CA PHE A 279 -10.21 -16.03 -8.94
C PHE A 279 -8.78 -16.28 -8.42
N LEU A 280 -8.56 -16.26 -7.11
CA LEU A 280 -7.26 -16.52 -6.51
C LEU A 280 -6.77 -17.94 -6.75
N ASP A 281 -7.66 -18.94 -6.70
CA ASP A 281 -7.35 -20.34 -6.99
C ASP A 281 -6.86 -20.51 -8.44
N GLU A 282 -7.47 -19.81 -9.40
CA GLU A 282 -7.06 -19.83 -10.81
C GLU A 282 -5.68 -19.15 -10.98
N VAL A 283 -5.40 -18.04 -10.30
CA VAL A 283 -4.09 -17.37 -10.29
C VAL A 283 -3.00 -18.31 -9.76
N VAL A 284 -3.26 -18.98 -8.64
CA VAL A 284 -2.31 -19.91 -8.01
C VAL A 284 -2.12 -21.16 -8.88
N ALA A 285 -3.19 -21.68 -9.51
CA ALA A 285 -3.09 -22.82 -10.42
C ALA A 285 -2.21 -22.54 -11.64
N MET A 286 -2.10 -21.28 -12.06
CA MET A 286 -1.16 -20.83 -13.09
C MET A 286 0.28 -20.62 -12.56
N ASN A 287 0.54 -20.95 -11.28
CA ASN A 287 1.85 -20.81 -10.64
C ASN A 287 2.35 -19.35 -10.53
N TYR A 288 1.45 -18.43 -10.17
CA TYR A 288 1.81 -17.07 -9.78
C TYR A 288 1.84 -16.92 -8.26
N ASP A 289 2.82 -16.18 -7.76
CA ASP A 289 2.74 -15.60 -6.41
C ASP A 289 1.68 -14.48 -6.38
N ILE A 290 1.27 -14.12 -5.17
CA ILE A 290 0.29 -13.05 -4.94
C ILE A 290 0.91 -11.99 -4.01
N LEU A 291 0.67 -10.71 -4.31
CA LEU A 291 1.00 -9.60 -3.44
C LEU A 291 -0.24 -8.73 -3.20
N ILE A 292 -0.40 -8.23 -1.98
CA ILE A 292 -1.23 -7.06 -1.71
C ILE A 292 -0.32 -5.84 -1.82
N THR A 293 -0.56 -4.97 -2.81
CA THR A 293 0.40 -3.92 -3.18
C THR A 293 0.01 -2.52 -2.72
N GLU A 294 -1.30 -2.23 -2.53
CA GLU A 294 -1.81 -0.86 -2.37
C GLU A 294 -3.03 -0.79 -1.44
N PHE A 295 -3.08 -1.63 -0.40
CA PHE A 295 -4.26 -1.79 0.43
C PHE A 295 -4.72 -0.49 1.09
N ASP A 296 -6.00 -0.18 0.92
CA ASP A 296 -6.80 0.75 1.70
C ASP A 296 -8.30 0.40 1.62
N VAL A 297 -9.16 1.13 2.36
CA VAL A 297 -10.61 0.93 2.36
C VAL A 297 -11.32 2.24 2.05
N ASN A 298 -11.97 2.34 0.90
CA ASN A 298 -12.82 3.50 0.61
C ASN A 298 -14.15 3.38 1.37
N ASP A 299 -14.34 4.21 2.37
CA ASP A 299 -15.49 4.22 3.29
C ASP A 299 -16.61 5.17 2.86
N GLN A 300 -16.67 5.51 1.59
CA GLN A 300 -17.50 6.57 1.03
C GLN A 300 -18.98 6.46 1.39
N ALA A 301 -19.56 5.26 1.37
CA ALA A 301 -21.00 5.05 1.61
C ALA A 301 -21.35 4.83 3.09
N LEU A 302 -20.37 4.78 4.00
CA LEU A 302 -20.63 4.56 5.41
C LEU A 302 -21.28 5.78 6.07
N PRO A 303 -22.15 5.58 7.10
CA PRO A 303 -22.74 6.66 7.91
C PRO A 303 -21.68 7.55 8.54
N GLY A 304 -22.04 8.83 8.87
CA GLY A 304 -21.08 9.84 9.34
C GLY A 304 -20.47 9.61 10.72
N ASP A 305 -21.04 8.75 11.58
CA ASP A 305 -20.46 8.44 12.90
C ASP A 305 -19.09 7.82 12.81
N ILE A 306 -18.07 8.49 13.36
CA ILE A 306 -16.67 8.11 13.23
C ILE A 306 -16.40 6.72 13.82
N SER A 307 -16.95 6.42 14.99
CA SER A 307 -16.71 5.14 15.66
C SER A 307 -17.34 3.97 14.91
N ALA A 308 -18.53 4.17 14.36
CA ALA A 308 -19.20 3.18 13.52
C ALA A 308 -18.43 2.95 12.20
N ARG A 309 -17.99 4.03 11.55
CA ARG A 309 -17.18 3.98 10.33
C ARG A 309 -15.88 3.21 10.53
N ASP A 310 -15.12 3.56 11.58
CA ASP A 310 -13.83 2.91 11.86
C ASP A 310 -14.02 1.42 12.18
N ARG A 311 -15.11 1.03 12.85
CA ARG A 311 -15.44 -0.39 13.06
C ARG A 311 -15.80 -1.08 11.75
N SER A 312 -16.66 -0.49 10.93
CA SER A 312 -17.07 -1.07 9.63
C SER A 312 -15.89 -1.25 8.69
N VAL A 313 -15.01 -0.25 8.58
CA VAL A 313 -13.76 -0.33 7.82
C VAL A 313 -12.89 -1.49 8.31
N ALA A 314 -12.71 -1.60 9.63
CA ALA A 314 -11.89 -2.63 10.24
C ALA A 314 -12.47 -4.04 10.06
N ASP A 315 -13.78 -4.21 10.15
CA ASP A 315 -14.45 -5.50 9.99
C ASP A 315 -14.50 -5.94 8.51
N TYR A 316 -14.68 -5.00 7.58
CA TYR A 316 -14.61 -5.27 6.14
C TYR A 316 -13.20 -5.72 5.73
N ALA A 317 -12.17 -4.98 6.18
CA ALA A 317 -10.78 -5.33 5.96
C ALA A 317 -10.42 -6.68 6.58
N LYS A 318 -10.88 -6.98 7.82
CA LYS A 318 -10.65 -8.27 8.47
C LYS A 318 -11.14 -9.42 7.60
N ALA A 319 -12.39 -9.33 7.09
CA ALA A 319 -12.95 -10.35 6.23
C ALA A 319 -12.13 -10.54 4.93
N TYR A 320 -11.63 -9.45 4.34
CA TYR A 320 -10.75 -9.50 3.18
C TYR A 320 -9.42 -10.21 3.48
N PHE A 321 -8.78 -9.83 4.57
CA PHE A 321 -7.50 -10.43 4.98
C PHE A 321 -7.64 -11.89 5.41
N GLU A 322 -8.77 -12.31 5.97
CA GLU A 322 -9.05 -13.74 6.26
C GLU A 322 -9.02 -14.57 4.99
N VAL A 323 -9.55 -14.06 3.88
CA VAL A 323 -9.45 -14.74 2.58
C VAL A 323 -8.03 -14.73 2.05
N MET A 324 -7.40 -13.55 1.99
CA MET A 324 -6.08 -13.39 1.36
C MET A 324 -4.99 -14.17 2.09
N LEU A 325 -5.05 -14.21 3.42
CA LEU A 325 -4.05 -14.90 4.25
C LEU A 325 -4.19 -16.42 4.26
N ASP A 326 -5.24 -17.00 3.68
CA ASP A 326 -5.34 -18.43 3.44
C ASP A 326 -4.38 -18.91 2.33
N TYR A 327 -3.89 -17.99 1.47
CA TYR A 327 -3.03 -18.32 0.34
C TYR A 327 -1.55 -18.21 0.72
N PRO A 328 -0.79 -19.33 0.77
CA PRO A 328 0.64 -19.32 1.10
C PRO A 328 1.50 -18.60 0.07
N GLN A 329 0.97 -18.34 -1.13
CA GLN A 329 1.60 -17.54 -2.19
C GLN A 329 1.64 -16.04 -1.87
N LEU A 330 0.83 -15.56 -0.90
CA LEU A 330 0.88 -14.16 -0.46
C LEU A 330 2.14 -13.92 0.38
N LYS A 331 3.08 -13.11 -0.15
CA LYS A 331 4.38 -12.81 0.49
C LYS A 331 4.46 -11.40 1.04
N ASP A 332 3.83 -10.44 0.38
CA ASP A 332 3.89 -9.02 0.74
C ASP A 332 2.50 -8.42 0.93
N VAL A 333 2.38 -7.57 1.94
CA VAL A 333 1.19 -6.77 2.23
C VAL A 333 1.63 -5.33 2.38
N LEU A 334 1.24 -4.47 1.45
CA LEU A 334 1.53 -3.04 1.50
C LEU A 334 0.24 -2.23 1.56
N ALA A 335 0.19 -1.29 2.49
CA ALA A 335 -0.85 -0.27 2.53
C ALA A 335 -0.54 0.86 1.54
N TRP A 336 -1.57 1.52 0.97
CA TRP A 336 -1.34 2.72 0.14
C TRP A 336 -1.43 3.98 0.99
N GLY A 337 -0.46 4.14 1.87
CA GLY A 337 -0.40 5.16 2.89
C GLY A 337 -0.83 4.65 4.27
N MET A 338 -0.22 5.22 5.32
CA MET A 338 -0.44 4.75 6.69
C MET A 338 -1.54 5.51 7.41
N CYS A 339 -1.81 6.78 7.04
CA CYS A 339 -2.69 7.64 7.79
C CYS A 339 -3.68 8.41 6.90
N ASP A 340 -4.87 8.67 7.44
CA ASP A 340 -5.98 9.28 6.69
C ASP A 340 -5.64 10.65 6.08
N SER A 341 -4.83 11.49 6.75
CA SER A 341 -4.49 12.84 6.27
C SER A 341 -3.69 12.87 4.97
N TYR A 342 -2.98 11.81 4.67
CA TYR A 342 -2.09 11.72 3.51
C TYR A 342 -2.54 10.62 2.52
N SER A 343 -3.78 10.15 2.64
CA SER A 343 -4.33 9.17 1.73
C SER A 343 -4.86 9.84 0.47
N TRP A 344 -4.54 9.27 -0.69
CA TRP A 344 -5.09 9.66 -1.99
C TRP A 344 -6.63 9.60 -2.03
N LEU A 345 -7.24 8.79 -1.15
CA LEU A 345 -8.69 8.68 -1.02
C LEU A 345 -9.36 10.04 -0.72
N GLN A 346 -8.64 11.00 -0.12
CA GLN A 346 -9.20 12.32 0.18
C GLN A 346 -9.57 13.12 -1.09
N GLU A 347 -8.88 12.83 -2.21
CA GLU A 347 -9.13 13.46 -3.52
C GLU A 347 -9.86 12.53 -4.49
N PHE A 348 -9.91 11.23 -4.19
CA PHE A 348 -10.52 10.22 -5.06
C PHE A 348 -12.05 10.40 -5.17
N LYS A 349 -12.54 10.57 -6.40
CA LYS A 349 -13.97 10.81 -6.68
C LYS A 349 -14.76 9.49 -6.75
N PRO A 350 -16.03 9.52 -6.37
CA PRO A 350 -16.76 10.64 -5.76
C PRO A 350 -16.33 10.88 -4.31
N LEU A 351 -16.37 12.15 -3.89
CA LEU A 351 -16.14 12.50 -2.48
C LEU A 351 -17.37 12.11 -1.65
N ARG A 352 -17.23 12.07 -0.32
CA ARG A 352 -18.34 11.86 0.59
C ARG A 352 -19.33 13.03 0.50
N THR A 353 -20.63 12.72 0.51
CA THR A 353 -21.71 13.72 0.40
C THR A 353 -21.90 14.53 1.69
N ASP A 354 -21.40 14.02 2.83
CA ASP A 354 -21.46 14.70 4.13
C ASP A 354 -20.28 15.65 4.39
N GLY A 355 -19.33 15.76 3.43
CA GLY A 355 -18.15 16.62 3.53
C GLY A 355 -17.08 16.13 4.50
N LEU A 356 -17.26 14.97 5.12
CA LEU A 356 -16.26 14.39 6.03
C LEU A 356 -15.10 13.76 5.26
N ALA A 357 -13.91 13.78 5.85
CA ALA A 357 -12.75 13.07 5.32
C ALA A 357 -12.98 11.56 5.29
N LYS A 358 -12.42 10.86 4.30
CA LYS A 358 -12.39 9.40 4.24
C LYS A 358 -11.43 8.84 5.29
N ARG A 359 -11.73 7.63 5.80
CA ARG A 359 -11.04 7.03 6.94
C ARG A 359 -10.57 5.60 6.65
N GLY A 360 -9.91 5.42 5.51
CA GLY A 360 -9.51 4.10 4.97
C GLY A 360 -8.18 3.56 5.44
N CYS A 361 -7.34 4.34 6.14
CA CYS A 361 -6.01 3.92 6.57
C CYS A 361 -5.99 3.33 7.99
N ALA A 362 -4.86 2.72 8.38
CA ALA A 362 -4.67 2.12 9.70
C ALA A 362 -4.55 3.15 10.84
N TYR A 363 -4.16 4.38 10.52
CA TYR A 363 -3.98 5.50 11.45
C TYR A 363 -4.84 6.68 11.08
N ASP A 364 -5.26 7.43 12.09
CA ASP A 364 -6.01 8.66 11.90
C ASP A 364 -5.12 9.87 11.57
N ALA A 365 -5.72 11.04 11.43
CA ALA A 365 -5.04 12.29 11.11
C ALA A 365 -4.03 12.76 12.19
N LYS A 366 -4.07 12.16 13.39
CA LYS A 366 -3.13 12.45 14.49
C LYS A 366 -2.08 11.36 14.68
N PHE A 367 -2.00 10.42 13.73
CA PHE A 367 -1.13 9.25 13.79
C PHE A 367 -1.48 8.25 14.91
N GLU A 368 -2.71 8.31 15.43
CA GLU A 368 -3.20 7.35 16.40
C GLU A 368 -3.77 6.10 15.69
N PRO A 369 -3.53 4.89 16.23
CA PRO A 369 -4.01 3.66 15.60
C PRO A 369 -5.53 3.55 15.69
N LYS A 370 -6.15 3.20 14.57
CA LYS A 370 -7.59 2.93 14.47
C LYS A 370 -7.91 1.43 14.67
N PRO A 371 -9.18 1.05 14.81
CA PRO A 371 -9.58 -0.35 14.88
C PRO A 371 -9.02 -1.21 13.73
N LEU A 372 -8.84 -0.64 12.53
CA LEU A 372 -8.23 -1.30 11.38
C LEU A 372 -6.82 -1.84 11.72
N HIS A 373 -5.96 -1.04 12.38
CA HIS A 373 -4.63 -1.49 12.78
C HIS A 373 -4.71 -2.76 13.65
N SER A 374 -5.59 -2.77 14.65
CA SER A 374 -5.77 -3.92 15.55
C SER A 374 -6.26 -5.17 14.81
N LYS A 375 -7.16 -5.00 13.81
CA LYS A 375 -7.66 -6.12 13.01
C LYS A 375 -6.59 -6.67 12.08
N LEU A 376 -5.78 -5.82 11.44
CA LEU A 376 -4.61 -6.25 10.66
C LEU A 376 -3.61 -7.02 11.53
N ALA A 377 -3.28 -6.50 12.72
CA ALA A 377 -2.40 -7.19 13.67
C ALA A 377 -2.94 -8.57 14.08
N ALA A 378 -4.25 -8.67 14.34
CA ALA A 378 -4.89 -9.93 14.69
C ALA A 378 -4.87 -10.92 13.51
N ALA A 379 -5.17 -10.48 12.29
CA ALA A 379 -5.14 -11.30 11.08
C ALA A 379 -3.72 -11.84 10.82
N LEU A 380 -2.70 -10.98 10.88
CA LEU A 380 -1.30 -11.39 10.72
C LEU A 380 -0.83 -12.38 11.78
N ARG A 381 -1.28 -12.25 13.05
CA ARG A 381 -0.98 -13.25 14.08
C ARG A 381 -1.60 -14.60 13.78
N ALA A 382 -2.85 -14.62 13.30
CA ALA A 382 -3.60 -15.83 13.02
C ALA A 382 -3.12 -16.55 11.75
N ALA A 383 -2.48 -15.84 10.83
CA ALA A 383 -2.00 -16.40 9.57
C ALA A 383 -1.05 -17.59 9.79
N SER A 384 -1.11 -18.57 8.86
CA SER A 384 -0.13 -19.66 8.81
C SER A 384 1.25 -19.13 8.42
N ALA A 385 2.32 -19.80 8.85
CA ALA A 385 3.68 -19.49 8.38
C ALA A 385 3.84 -19.84 6.89
N ARG A 386 4.67 -19.06 6.17
CA ARG A 386 4.99 -19.22 4.74
C ARG A 386 6.30 -19.96 4.55
#